data_a127e43f3f455ebe37b8459072856e05
#
_entry.id   a127e43f3f455ebe37b8459072856e05
#
_cell.length_a   1.000
_cell.length_b   1.000
_cell.length_c   1.000
_cell.angle_alpha   90.00
_cell.angle_beta   90.00
_cell.angle_gamma   90.00
#
_symmetry.space_group_name_H-M   'P 1'
#
loop_
_entity.id
_entity.type
_entity.pdbx_description
1 polymer ?
#
loop_
_entity_poly.entity_id
_entity_poly.type
_entity_poly.pdbx_seq_one_letter_code
_entity_poly.pdbx_strand_id
1 'polypeptide(L)'
;MKSLNVTRTTSKKKAEPAEEPKKVEPAKTEDKKKEEKPEKQTANMYSADSMASFVDNYFLSQRAIWIDTDIDTEMCSYAVRQLNLWIDGTKLPVYIFINSPGGSMHVASAIVDTMKALEAAGSKVYTINVAMAASAAAIIYSAGTKGCRYSYPSARIMFHQGRYIGIDADLKAEDLEIYKRELEIANEMFTTLLVNASGMTLAEVKAMMSKDSYFSAKEAKKLGIVDKIQVFTLP
;
A
#
# COMPACT_ATOMS: atom_id res chain seq x y z
N MET A 1 -12.86 -50.49 10.91
CA MET A 1 -14.31 -50.49 10.90
C MET A 1 -14.86 -50.15 12.27
N LYS A 2 -15.29 -48.95 12.51
CA LYS A 2 -16.20 -48.53 13.60
C LYS A 2 -16.95 -47.30 13.07
N SER A 3 -18.23 -47.48 12.85
CA SER A 3 -19.21 -46.52 12.37
C SER A 3 -19.59 -45.54 13.50
N LEU A 4 -19.60 -44.26 13.22
CA LEU A 4 -20.16 -43.22 14.10
C LEU A 4 -21.57 -42.92 13.63
N ASN A 5 -22.57 -43.29 14.44
CA ASN A 5 -23.96 -42.90 14.31
C ASN A 5 -24.17 -41.45 14.72
N VAL A 6 -24.71 -40.64 13.82
CA VAL A 6 -25.19 -39.29 14.11
C VAL A 6 -26.71 -39.35 14.28
N THR A 7 -27.16 -39.13 15.52
CA THR A 7 -28.59 -39.03 15.87
C THR A 7 -29.09 -37.61 15.52
N ARG A 8 -30.09 -37.56 14.65
CA ARG A 8 -30.84 -36.32 14.32
C ARG A 8 -31.99 -36.15 15.33
N THR A 9 -31.94 -35.06 16.11
CA THR A 9 -33.07 -34.62 16.91
C THR A 9 -33.92 -33.61 16.16
N THR A 10 -35.15 -34.00 15.83
CA THR A 10 -36.16 -33.13 15.21
C THR A 10 -37.00 -32.48 16.32
N SER A 11 -36.94 -31.16 16.47
CA SER A 11 -37.80 -30.35 17.31
C SER A 11 -39.05 -29.93 16.51
N LYS A 12 -40.21 -30.43 16.92
CA LYS A 12 -41.54 -30.01 16.42
C LYS A 12 -41.93 -28.69 17.13
N LYS A 13 -42.10 -27.62 16.38
CA LYS A 13 -42.78 -26.39 16.85
C LYS A 13 -44.25 -26.50 16.50
N LYS A 14 -45.09 -26.33 17.57
CA LYS A 14 -46.55 -26.23 17.49
C LYS A 14 -46.98 -24.96 16.79
N ALA A 15 -47.97 -25.06 15.91
CA ALA A 15 -48.65 -23.92 15.31
C ALA A 15 -49.75 -23.38 16.22
N GLU A 16 -49.81 -22.08 16.35
CA GLU A 16 -50.95 -21.34 16.96
C GLU A 16 -51.93 -20.91 15.85
N PRO A 17 -53.24 -20.78 16.19
CA PRO A 17 -54.28 -20.56 15.18
C PRO A 17 -54.42 -19.09 14.77
N ALA A 18 -54.80 -18.91 13.52
CA ALA A 18 -55.02 -17.63 12.83
C ALA A 18 -56.21 -16.84 13.39
N GLU A 19 -56.03 -15.54 13.64
CA GLU A 19 -57.12 -14.58 13.91
C GLU A 19 -57.72 -14.06 12.59
N GLU A 20 -59.06 -13.88 12.63
CA GLU A 20 -59.86 -13.38 11.50
C GLU A 20 -59.61 -11.90 11.21
N PRO A 21 -59.78 -11.42 9.97
CA PRO A 21 -59.52 -10.03 9.60
C PRO A 21 -60.71 -9.13 9.93
N LYS A 22 -60.48 -8.06 10.70
CA LYS A 22 -61.41 -6.97 10.94
C LYS A 22 -61.56 -6.12 9.66
N LYS A 23 -62.84 -5.90 9.26
CA LYS A 23 -63.25 -4.94 8.22
C LYS A 23 -62.74 -3.54 8.54
N VAL A 24 -62.02 -2.92 7.60
CA VAL A 24 -61.66 -1.49 7.64
C VAL A 24 -62.47 -0.76 6.58
N GLU A 25 -63.19 0.27 7.00
CA GLU A 25 -63.91 1.21 6.13
C GLU A 25 -62.93 2.10 5.36
N PRO A 26 -63.26 2.55 4.12
CA PRO A 26 -62.36 3.35 3.32
C PRO A 26 -62.35 4.81 3.75
N ALA A 27 -61.18 5.30 4.24
CA ALA A 27 -60.96 6.73 4.46
C ALA A 27 -60.73 7.45 3.11
N LYS A 28 -61.49 8.53 2.89
CA LYS A 28 -61.28 9.43 1.79
C LYS A 28 -59.94 10.16 1.94
N THR A 29 -59.01 9.91 1.06
CA THR A 29 -57.78 10.70 0.93
C THR A 29 -57.90 11.66 -0.24
N GLU A 30 -57.95 12.96 0.06
CA GLU A 30 -57.69 14.01 -0.91
C GLU A 30 -56.22 14.03 -1.26
N ASP A 31 -55.91 13.68 -2.49
CA ASP A 31 -54.58 13.78 -3.08
C ASP A 31 -54.22 15.27 -3.32
N LYS A 32 -53.51 15.88 -2.37
CA LYS A 32 -52.69 17.06 -2.64
C LYS A 32 -51.30 16.56 -3.08
N LYS A 33 -51.12 16.43 -4.37
CA LYS A 33 -49.79 16.36 -4.99
C LYS A 33 -49.00 17.59 -4.57
N LYS A 34 -48.09 17.43 -3.60
CA LYS A 34 -46.97 18.35 -3.42
C LYS A 34 -46.03 18.12 -4.60
N GLU A 35 -45.92 19.08 -5.50
CA GLU A 35 -44.82 19.18 -6.45
C GLU A 35 -43.53 19.33 -5.63
N GLU A 36 -42.77 18.25 -5.50
CA GLU A 36 -41.38 18.32 -5.06
C GLU A 36 -40.61 19.04 -6.15
N LYS A 37 -40.24 20.28 -5.87
CA LYS A 37 -39.24 20.98 -6.66
C LYS A 37 -37.97 20.17 -6.63
N PRO A 38 -37.29 19.95 -7.79
CA PRO A 38 -36.02 19.25 -7.79
C PRO A 38 -35.02 20.01 -6.89
N GLU A 39 -34.70 19.46 -5.76
CA GLU A 39 -33.57 19.93 -4.93
C GLU A 39 -32.36 20.00 -5.84
N LYS A 40 -31.79 21.18 -5.92
CA LYS A 40 -30.59 21.45 -6.71
C LYS A 40 -29.47 20.55 -6.19
N GLN A 41 -29.11 19.53 -6.94
CA GLN A 41 -27.88 18.71 -6.76
C GLN A 41 -26.58 19.51 -6.97
N THR A 42 -26.60 20.82 -6.70
CA THR A 42 -25.44 21.71 -6.87
C THR A 42 -24.67 21.94 -5.55
N ALA A 43 -25.06 21.28 -4.47
CA ALA A 43 -24.43 21.47 -3.19
C ALA A 43 -23.61 20.22 -2.80
N ASN A 44 -22.49 19.94 -3.42
CA ASN A 44 -21.34 19.28 -2.78
C ASN A 44 -20.15 18.98 -3.69
N MET A 45 -19.97 19.71 -4.77
CA MET A 45 -18.78 19.55 -5.61
C MET A 45 -17.48 20.08 -4.92
N TYR A 46 -17.63 20.72 -3.77
CA TYR A 46 -16.54 21.32 -2.99
C TYR A 46 -16.47 20.80 -1.54
N SER A 47 -17.04 19.63 -1.23
CA SER A 47 -16.76 18.99 0.05
C SER A 47 -15.31 18.48 0.07
N ALA A 48 -14.68 18.47 1.25
CA ALA A 48 -13.32 17.95 1.39
C ALA A 48 -13.19 16.52 0.83
N ASP A 49 -14.19 15.67 1.06
CA ASP A 49 -14.23 14.29 0.56
C ASP A 49 -14.32 14.22 -0.98
N SER A 50 -15.10 15.09 -1.61
CA SER A 50 -15.21 15.11 -3.07
C SER A 50 -13.92 15.61 -3.73
N MET A 51 -13.24 16.58 -3.11
CA MET A 51 -11.95 17.07 -3.59
C MET A 51 -10.84 16.04 -3.39
N ALA A 52 -10.78 15.35 -2.25
CA ALA A 52 -9.83 14.26 -2.02
C ALA A 52 -10.00 13.15 -3.06
N SER A 53 -11.23 12.68 -3.25
CA SER A 53 -11.55 11.67 -4.27
C SER A 53 -11.22 12.13 -5.70
N PHE A 54 -11.39 13.41 -6.02
CA PHE A 54 -11.00 13.97 -7.30
C PHE A 54 -9.48 13.94 -7.50
N VAL A 55 -8.71 14.35 -6.48
CA VAL A 55 -7.25 14.34 -6.51
C VAL A 55 -6.72 12.92 -6.69
N ASP A 56 -7.23 11.96 -5.92
CA ASP A 56 -6.83 10.55 -6.02
C ASP A 56 -7.12 9.99 -7.42
N ASN A 57 -8.32 10.22 -7.94
CA ASN A 57 -8.70 9.78 -9.29
C ASN A 57 -7.84 10.43 -10.38
N TYR A 58 -7.46 11.70 -10.20
CA TYR A 58 -6.53 12.36 -11.12
C TYR A 58 -5.18 11.64 -11.14
N PHE A 59 -4.55 11.40 -9.98
CA PHE A 59 -3.28 10.69 -9.92
C PHE A 59 -3.38 9.27 -10.51
N LEU A 60 -4.42 8.52 -10.19
CA LEU A 60 -4.64 7.18 -10.75
C LEU A 60 -4.78 7.22 -12.29
N SER A 61 -5.47 8.23 -12.84
CA SER A 61 -5.59 8.42 -14.29
C SER A 61 -4.25 8.68 -14.97
N GLN A 62 -3.29 9.25 -14.24
CA GLN A 62 -1.92 9.49 -14.68
C GLN A 62 -0.97 8.30 -14.38
N ARG A 63 -1.50 7.15 -14.00
CA ARG A 63 -0.73 5.96 -13.56
C ARG A 63 0.21 6.28 -12.40
N ALA A 64 -0.25 7.10 -11.47
CA ALA A 64 0.48 7.54 -10.30
C ALA A 64 -0.22 7.09 -9.01
N ILE A 65 0.57 6.63 -8.03
CA ILE A 65 0.12 6.32 -6.67
C ILE A 65 0.96 7.07 -5.65
N TRP A 66 0.38 7.22 -4.45
CA TRP A 66 1.05 7.74 -3.28
C TRP A 66 1.28 6.64 -2.25
N ILE A 67 2.49 6.62 -1.68
CA ILE A 67 2.87 5.84 -0.51
C ILE A 67 3.25 6.88 0.55
N ASP A 68 2.29 7.31 1.34
CA ASP A 68 2.41 8.44 2.28
C ASP A 68 2.04 8.08 3.73
N THR A 69 1.89 6.78 4.00
CA THR A 69 1.67 6.22 5.33
C THR A 69 2.72 5.16 5.66
N ASP A 70 2.53 4.43 6.76
CA ASP A 70 3.31 3.24 7.08
C ASP A 70 3.14 2.17 5.99
N ILE A 71 4.19 1.39 5.77
CA ILE A 71 4.18 0.24 4.86
C ILE A 71 3.56 -0.96 5.61
N ASP A 72 2.25 -1.04 5.58
CA ASP A 72 1.44 -2.07 6.19
C ASP A 72 0.65 -2.90 5.17
N THR A 73 -0.20 -3.80 5.62
CA THR A 73 -1.00 -4.66 4.76
C THR A 73 -2.02 -3.88 3.91
N GLU A 74 -2.56 -2.78 4.42
CA GLU A 74 -3.52 -1.95 3.70
C GLU A 74 -2.84 -1.20 2.55
N MET A 75 -1.72 -0.54 2.84
CA MET A 75 -0.88 0.11 1.84
C MET A 75 -0.40 -0.88 0.77
N CYS A 76 0.01 -2.10 1.16
CA CYS A 76 0.38 -3.15 0.21
C CYS A 76 -0.78 -3.52 -0.71
N SER A 77 -1.95 -3.78 -0.13
CA SER A 77 -3.15 -4.16 -0.90
C SER A 77 -3.52 -3.07 -1.90
N TYR A 78 -3.45 -1.80 -1.49
CA TYR A 78 -3.68 -0.67 -2.38
C TYR A 78 -2.63 -0.62 -3.50
N ALA A 79 -1.35 -0.52 -3.15
CA ALA A 79 -0.27 -0.35 -4.12
C ALA A 79 -0.17 -1.51 -5.12
N VAL A 80 -0.18 -2.76 -4.62
CA VAL A 80 -0.06 -3.95 -5.47
C VAL A 80 -1.23 -4.08 -6.43
N ARG A 81 -2.47 -3.80 -6.00
CA ARG A 81 -3.65 -3.83 -6.88
C ARG A 81 -3.54 -2.80 -8.01
N GLN A 82 -3.17 -1.56 -7.68
CA GLN A 82 -3.04 -0.50 -8.68
C GLN A 82 -1.90 -0.80 -9.66
N LEU A 83 -0.73 -1.20 -9.16
CA LEU A 83 0.41 -1.53 -9.99
C LEU A 83 0.11 -2.72 -10.93
N ASN A 84 -0.58 -3.76 -10.45
CA ASN A 84 -0.97 -4.90 -11.28
C ASN A 84 -1.94 -4.52 -12.41
N LEU A 85 -2.88 -3.58 -12.19
CA LEU A 85 -3.76 -3.09 -13.24
C LEU A 85 -2.98 -2.45 -14.40
N TRP A 86 -1.79 -1.96 -14.14
CA TRP A 86 -0.94 -1.30 -15.13
C TRP A 86 0.06 -2.24 -15.82
N ILE A 87 0.03 -3.52 -15.50
CA ILE A 87 0.69 -4.57 -16.31
C ILE A 87 -0.26 -4.92 -17.48
N ASP A 88 -0.54 -3.94 -18.32
CA ASP A 88 -1.57 -3.96 -19.36
C ASP A 88 -1.03 -4.05 -20.80
N GLY A 89 0.29 -4.20 -20.93
CA GLY A 89 0.98 -4.26 -22.21
C GLY A 89 1.21 -2.92 -22.90
N THR A 90 0.71 -1.79 -22.35
CA THR A 90 0.90 -0.45 -22.96
C THR A 90 2.32 0.07 -22.85
N LYS A 91 3.11 -0.43 -21.91
CA LYS A 91 4.48 0.02 -21.59
C LYS A 91 4.56 1.49 -21.14
N LEU A 92 3.42 2.10 -20.80
CA LEU A 92 3.39 3.46 -20.29
C LEU A 92 4.07 3.54 -18.92
N PRO A 93 4.71 4.65 -18.58
CA PRO A 93 5.38 4.81 -17.30
C PRO A 93 4.40 4.78 -16.13
N VAL A 94 4.91 4.38 -14.97
CA VAL A 94 4.21 4.38 -13.68
C VAL A 94 4.96 5.27 -12.71
N TYR A 95 4.24 6.02 -11.86
CA TYR A 95 4.81 6.99 -10.93
C TYR A 95 4.43 6.63 -9.51
N ILE A 96 5.41 6.54 -8.61
CA ILE A 96 5.21 6.25 -7.19
C ILE A 96 5.78 7.42 -6.38
N PHE A 97 4.89 8.23 -5.82
CA PHE A 97 5.27 9.31 -4.89
C PHE A 97 5.41 8.74 -3.49
N ILE A 98 6.49 9.08 -2.80
CA ILE A 98 6.84 8.46 -1.51
C ILE A 98 7.09 9.56 -0.46
N ASN A 99 6.38 9.43 0.67
CA ASN A 99 6.57 10.17 1.90
C ASN A 99 6.23 9.27 3.08
N SER A 100 7.09 8.30 3.40
CA SER A 100 6.78 7.25 4.36
C SER A 100 7.95 6.95 5.29
N PRO A 101 7.69 6.69 6.58
CA PRO A 101 8.71 6.26 7.53
C PRO A 101 9.15 4.80 7.32
N GLY A 102 8.47 4.05 6.46
CA GLY A 102 8.69 2.63 6.26
C GLY A 102 7.66 1.76 6.97
N GLY A 103 8.03 0.55 7.33
CA GLY A 103 7.13 -0.44 7.96
C GLY A 103 7.56 -1.87 7.69
N SER A 104 6.61 -2.74 7.36
CA SER A 104 6.87 -4.17 7.18
C SER A 104 7.74 -4.46 5.95
N MET A 105 8.81 -5.21 6.18
CA MET A 105 9.74 -5.64 5.12
C MET A 105 9.06 -6.61 4.12
N HIS A 106 8.24 -7.54 4.60
CA HIS A 106 7.51 -8.49 3.74
C HIS A 106 6.51 -7.77 2.83
N VAL A 107 5.84 -6.76 3.36
CA VAL A 107 4.90 -5.91 2.61
C VAL A 107 5.64 -5.13 1.53
N ALA A 108 6.77 -4.52 1.87
CA ALA A 108 7.61 -3.80 0.90
C ALA A 108 8.12 -4.70 -0.22
N SER A 109 8.46 -5.96 0.09
CA SER A 109 8.89 -6.93 -0.93
C SER A 109 7.84 -7.18 -1.99
N ALA A 110 6.57 -7.33 -1.61
CA ALA A 110 5.48 -7.54 -2.56
C ALA A 110 5.27 -6.34 -3.51
N ILE A 111 5.45 -5.12 -2.99
CA ILE A 111 5.40 -3.90 -3.82
C ILE A 111 6.59 -3.89 -4.79
N VAL A 112 7.81 -4.19 -4.31
CA VAL A 112 9.03 -4.25 -5.15
C VAL A 112 8.90 -5.31 -6.24
N ASP A 113 8.40 -6.50 -5.93
CA ASP A 113 8.19 -7.57 -6.91
C ASP A 113 7.22 -7.13 -8.01
N THR A 114 6.14 -6.42 -7.63
CA THR A 114 5.18 -5.87 -8.59
C THR A 114 5.81 -4.78 -9.46
N MET A 115 6.67 -3.92 -8.88
CA MET A 115 7.45 -2.94 -9.66
C MET A 115 8.37 -3.63 -10.67
N LYS A 116 9.03 -4.74 -10.28
CA LYS A 116 9.89 -5.53 -11.19
C LYS A 116 9.09 -6.22 -12.29
N ALA A 117 7.87 -6.67 -12.00
CA ALA A 117 6.97 -7.22 -13.02
C ALA A 117 6.56 -6.15 -14.05
N LEU A 118 6.30 -4.91 -13.63
CA LEU A 118 6.07 -3.76 -14.53
C LEU A 118 7.28 -3.47 -15.42
N GLU A 119 8.48 -3.46 -14.85
CA GLU A 119 9.72 -3.29 -15.61
C GLU A 119 9.92 -4.41 -16.64
N ALA A 120 9.67 -5.66 -16.24
CA ALA A 120 9.75 -6.82 -17.15
C ALA A 120 8.71 -6.74 -18.28
N ALA A 121 7.54 -6.15 -18.03
CA ALA A 121 6.52 -5.87 -19.04
C ALA A 121 6.88 -4.67 -19.95
N GLY A 122 7.98 -3.94 -19.66
CA GLY A 122 8.51 -2.84 -20.46
C GLY A 122 8.10 -1.45 -19.98
N SER A 123 7.38 -1.32 -18.86
CA SER A 123 7.04 -0.03 -18.24
C SER A 123 8.21 0.49 -17.39
N LYS A 124 8.50 1.78 -17.47
CA LYS A 124 9.43 2.42 -16.53
C LYS A 124 8.70 2.76 -15.23
N VAL A 125 9.28 2.41 -14.10
CA VAL A 125 8.76 2.76 -12.78
C VAL A 125 9.54 3.94 -12.23
N TYR A 126 8.86 5.09 -12.14
CA TYR A 126 9.40 6.31 -11.53
C TYR A 126 9.12 6.27 -10.03
N THR A 127 10.14 6.52 -9.23
CA THR A 127 9.98 6.72 -7.78
C THR A 127 10.37 8.13 -7.40
N ILE A 128 9.52 8.82 -6.65
CA ILE A 128 9.66 10.23 -6.32
C ILE A 128 9.63 10.38 -4.80
N ASN A 129 10.78 10.65 -4.18
CA ASN A 129 10.84 10.97 -2.75
C ASN A 129 10.46 12.44 -2.54
N VAL A 130 9.28 12.68 -1.97
CA VAL A 130 8.71 14.02 -1.78
C VAL A 130 9.24 14.68 -0.50
N ALA A 131 9.34 13.93 0.60
CA ALA A 131 9.82 14.43 1.88
C ALA A 131 10.71 13.41 2.59
N MET A 132 10.22 12.20 2.80
CA MET A 132 10.96 11.12 3.45
C MET A 132 10.70 9.77 2.75
N ALA A 133 11.79 9.03 2.53
CA ALA A 133 11.75 7.62 2.23
C ALA A 133 12.65 6.92 3.25
N ALA A 134 12.06 6.28 4.26
CA ALA A 134 12.84 5.65 5.32
C ALA A 134 12.58 4.15 5.41
N SER A 135 13.61 3.37 5.83
CA SER A 135 13.47 1.93 6.10
C SER A 135 12.88 1.18 4.88
N ALA A 136 11.79 0.45 5.03
CA ALA A 136 11.10 -0.27 3.96
C ALA A 136 10.71 0.63 2.78
N ALA A 137 10.31 1.90 3.04
CA ALA A 137 9.98 2.85 1.99
C ALA A 137 11.22 3.29 1.18
N ALA A 138 12.41 3.34 1.80
CA ALA A 138 13.66 3.61 1.09
C ALA A 138 14.04 2.45 0.16
N ILE A 139 13.66 1.23 0.50
CA ILE A 139 13.85 0.05 -0.36
C ILE A 139 12.93 0.14 -1.59
N ILE A 140 11.63 0.44 -1.39
CA ILE A 140 10.68 0.66 -2.49
C ILE A 140 11.19 1.80 -3.40
N TYR A 141 11.63 2.92 -2.82
CA TYR A 141 12.21 4.03 -3.57
C TYR A 141 13.40 3.60 -4.42
N SER A 142 14.33 2.85 -3.83
CA SER A 142 15.56 2.38 -4.50
C SER A 142 15.29 1.38 -5.62
N ALA A 143 14.14 0.68 -5.57
CA ALA A 143 13.71 -0.31 -6.57
C ALA A 143 13.19 0.32 -7.88
N GLY A 144 13.01 1.64 -7.93
CA GLY A 144 12.61 2.34 -9.15
C GLY A 144 13.60 2.14 -10.30
N THR A 145 13.13 2.26 -11.52
CA THR A 145 13.95 2.11 -12.74
C THR A 145 15.13 3.06 -12.69
N LYS A 146 16.32 2.55 -12.97
CA LYS A 146 17.56 3.35 -12.99
C LYS A 146 17.41 4.52 -13.98
N GLY A 147 17.74 5.75 -13.50
CA GLY A 147 17.51 6.99 -14.24
C GLY A 147 16.16 7.64 -13.98
N CYS A 148 15.25 6.93 -13.26
CA CYS A 148 13.89 7.39 -12.95
C CYS A 148 13.63 7.58 -11.45
N ARG A 149 14.66 7.62 -10.59
CA ARG A 149 14.56 7.81 -9.15
C ARG A 149 14.80 9.29 -8.80
N TYR A 150 13.70 9.99 -8.51
CA TYR A 150 13.69 11.42 -8.24
C TYR A 150 13.62 11.69 -6.74
N SER A 151 14.30 12.72 -6.28
CA SER A 151 14.17 13.20 -4.90
C SER A 151 14.00 14.71 -4.89
N TYR A 152 13.10 15.20 -4.06
CA TYR A 152 13.00 16.64 -3.80
C TYR A 152 14.26 17.14 -3.08
N PRO A 153 14.66 18.40 -3.29
CA PRO A 153 15.94 18.90 -2.75
C PRO A 153 16.08 18.78 -1.23
N SER A 154 14.97 18.95 -0.49
CA SER A 154 14.94 18.89 0.98
C SER A 154 14.58 17.51 1.53
N ALA A 155 14.28 16.54 0.65
CA ALA A 155 13.87 15.21 1.07
C ALA A 155 15.03 14.43 1.72
N ARG A 156 14.65 13.51 2.61
CA ARG A 156 15.58 12.64 3.35
C ARG A 156 15.36 11.19 2.95
N ILE A 157 16.43 10.43 3.00
CA ILE A 157 16.38 8.96 2.81
C ILE A 157 17.07 8.34 4.02
N MET A 158 16.51 7.24 4.56
CA MET A 158 17.11 6.54 5.68
C MET A 158 17.14 5.03 5.45
N PHE A 159 18.28 4.44 5.73
CA PHE A 159 18.47 2.98 5.73
C PHE A 159 18.90 2.49 7.09
N HIS A 160 18.43 1.33 7.46
CA HIS A 160 18.86 0.55 8.60
C HIS A 160 18.56 -0.94 8.37
N GLN A 161 19.11 -1.81 9.22
CA GLN A 161 18.71 -3.22 9.26
C GLN A 161 17.26 -3.36 9.73
N GLY A 162 16.57 -4.38 9.24
CA GLY A 162 15.30 -4.78 9.79
C GLY A 162 15.41 -5.10 11.28
N ARG A 163 14.31 -4.86 12.00
CA ARG A 163 14.17 -5.21 13.43
C ARG A 163 12.78 -5.72 13.68
N TYR A 164 12.63 -6.64 14.59
CA TYR A 164 11.33 -7.02 15.10
C TYR A 164 10.86 -6.00 16.15
N ILE A 165 9.62 -5.62 16.07
CA ILE A 165 8.95 -4.72 17.03
C ILE A 165 7.83 -5.55 17.69
N GLY A 166 7.71 -5.50 19.03
CA GLY A 166 6.61 -6.15 19.73
C GLY A 166 6.77 -7.67 19.88
N ILE A 167 8.02 -8.14 20.04
CA ILE A 167 8.26 -9.54 20.41
C ILE A 167 7.70 -9.78 21.81
N ASP A 168 6.78 -10.74 21.94
CA ASP A 168 6.22 -11.14 23.24
C ASP A 168 7.30 -11.68 24.18
N ALA A 169 7.16 -11.36 25.48
CA ALA A 169 8.12 -11.78 26.50
C ALA A 169 8.15 -13.32 26.73
N ASP A 170 7.16 -14.05 26.24
CA ASP A 170 7.01 -15.50 26.41
C ASP A 170 7.54 -16.33 25.23
N LEU A 171 8.41 -15.75 24.39
CA LEU A 171 9.03 -16.45 23.27
C LEU A 171 9.98 -17.55 23.74
N LYS A 172 9.84 -18.75 23.16
CA LYS A 172 10.76 -19.85 23.34
C LYS A 172 12.07 -19.58 22.59
N ALA A 173 13.16 -20.18 23.04
CA ALA A 173 14.46 -20.05 22.40
C ALA A 173 14.44 -20.49 20.92
N GLU A 174 13.66 -21.54 20.61
CA GLU A 174 13.48 -22.02 19.23
C GLU A 174 12.78 -20.98 18.34
N ASP A 175 11.79 -20.24 18.85
CA ASP A 175 11.08 -19.18 18.12
C ASP A 175 12.02 -18.01 17.79
N LEU A 176 12.93 -17.66 18.72
CA LEU A 176 13.93 -16.61 18.49
C LEU A 176 14.88 -16.95 17.33
N GLU A 177 15.30 -18.20 17.18
CA GLU A 177 16.13 -18.63 16.05
C GLU A 177 15.38 -18.56 14.73
N ILE A 178 14.07 -18.86 14.71
CA ILE A 178 13.21 -18.72 13.51
C ILE A 178 13.13 -17.25 13.12
N TYR A 179 12.78 -16.37 14.07
CA TYR A 179 12.66 -14.92 13.80
C TYR A 179 13.99 -14.32 13.35
N LYS A 180 15.10 -14.72 13.97
CA LYS A 180 16.44 -14.28 13.55
C LYS A 180 16.74 -14.67 12.11
N ARG A 181 16.45 -15.92 11.74
CA ARG A 181 16.64 -16.40 10.36
C ARG A 181 15.81 -15.62 9.34
N GLU A 182 14.52 -15.39 9.64
CA GLU A 182 13.64 -14.61 8.74
C GLU A 182 14.15 -13.17 8.58
N LEU A 183 14.64 -12.56 9.66
CA LEU A 183 15.24 -11.24 9.62
C LEU A 183 16.52 -11.18 8.79
N GLU A 184 17.37 -12.20 8.90
CA GLU A 184 18.59 -12.34 8.11
C GLU A 184 18.25 -12.45 6.61
N ILE A 185 17.26 -13.29 6.24
CA ILE A 185 16.78 -13.44 4.86
C ILE A 185 16.28 -12.10 4.31
N ALA A 186 15.44 -11.39 5.06
CA ALA A 186 14.90 -10.10 4.63
C ALA A 186 16.01 -9.03 4.49
N ASN A 187 16.95 -8.98 5.43
CA ASN A 187 18.11 -8.09 5.36
C ASN A 187 19.01 -8.40 4.15
N GLU A 188 19.24 -9.67 3.84
CA GLU A 188 20.05 -10.08 2.70
C GLU A 188 19.38 -9.69 1.37
N MET A 189 18.08 -9.90 1.24
CA MET A 189 17.30 -9.49 0.07
C MET A 189 17.40 -7.98 -0.16
N PHE A 190 17.20 -7.16 0.86
CA PHE A 190 17.27 -5.70 0.76
C PHE A 190 18.68 -5.20 0.52
N THR A 191 19.68 -5.83 1.14
CA THR A 191 21.09 -5.54 0.86
C THR A 191 21.42 -5.78 -0.61
N THR A 192 21.00 -6.91 -1.16
CA THR A 192 21.21 -7.26 -2.57
C THR A 192 20.52 -6.27 -3.50
N LEU A 193 19.28 -5.86 -3.19
CA LEU A 193 18.56 -4.84 -3.96
C LEU A 193 19.34 -3.51 -3.97
N LEU A 194 19.83 -3.07 -2.82
CA LEU A 194 20.58 -1.82 -2.70
C LEU A 194 21.92 -1.86 -3.42
N VAL A 195 22.65 -2.98 -3.40
CA VAL A 195 23.85 -3.18 -4.19
C VAL A 195 23.55 -2.98 -5.68
N ASN A 196 22.50 -3.62 -6.19
CA ASN A 196 22.10 -3.53 -7.59
C ASN A 196 21.61 -2.12 -7.98
N ALA A 197 20.91 -1.45 -7.07
CA ALA A 197 20.34 -0.13 -7.30
C ALA A 197 21.39 0.98 -7.28
N SER A 198 22.37 0.92 -6.36
CA SER A 198 23.32 2.00 -6.09
C SER A 198 24.64 1.84 -6.86
N GLY A 199 25.15 0.63 -6.99
CA GLY A 199 26.50 0.33 -7.42
C GLY A 199 27.53 0.32 -6.28
N MET A 200 27.09 0.45 -5.02
CA MET A 200 27.91 0.22 -3.84
C MET A 200 28.29 -1.27 -3.72
N THR A 201 29.40 -1.54 -3.09
CA THR A 201 29.77 -2.90 -2.73
C THR A 201 28.89 -3.45 -1.61
N LEU A 202 28.81 -4.78 -1.51
CA LEU A 202 28.09 -5.46 -0.42
C LEU A 202 28.55 -5.00 0.97
N ALA A 203 29.87 -4.79 1.15
CA ALA A 203 30.44 -4.35 2.41
C ALA A 203 30.00 -2.92 2.78
N GLU A 204 29.96 -2.00 1.81
CA GLU A 204 29.49 -0.63 2.00
C GLU A 204 28.00 -0.58 2.34
N VAL A 205 27.16 -1.37 1.65
CA VAL A 205 25.72 -1.44 1.96
C VAL A 205 25.49 -2.02 3.35
N LYS A 206 26.18 -3.11 3.73
CA LYS A 206 26.08 -3.68 5.08
C LYS A 206 26.52 -2.69 6.16
N ALA A 207 27.62 -1.97 5.93
CA ALA A 207 28.10 -0.93 6.84
C ALA A 207 27.10 0.23 6.98
N MET A 208 26.51 0.67 5.87
CA MET A 208 25.46 1.69 5.85
C MET A 208 24.21 1.25 6.64
N MET A 209 23.77 0.01 6.45
CA MET A 209 22.58 -0.53 7.11
C MET A 209 22.79 -0.93 8.57
N SER A 210 24.04 -1.05 9.05
CA SER A 210 24.31 -1.51 10.42
C SER A 210 23.79 -0.59 11.53
N LYS A 211 23.43 0.64 11.19
CA LYS A 211 22.87 1.68 12.08
C LYS A 211 21.88 2.53 11.29
N ASP A 212 21.11 3.37 12.01
CA ASP A 212 20.21 4.35 11.36
C ASP A 212 21.06 5.38 10.58
N SER A 213 21.06 5.27 9.27
CA SER A 213 21.86 6.09 8.36
C SER A 213 20.96 7.00 7.51
N TYR A 214 21.01 8.30 7.81
CA TYR A 214 20.22 9.33 7.15
C TYR A 214 21.03 10.06 6.10
N PHE A 215 20.44 10.25 4.92
CA PHE A 215 21.07 10.93 3.79
C PHE A 215 20.19 12.08 3.29
N SER A 216 20.81 13.18 2.93
CA SER A 216 20.20 14.17 2.07
C SER A 216 20.10 13.65 0.63
N ALA A 217 19.26 14.27 -0.19
CA ALA A 217 19.16 13.94 -1.61
C ALA A 217 20.52 13.98 -2.33
N LYS A 218 21.38 14.95 -1.95
CA LYS A 218 22.72 15.10 -2.54
C LYS A 218 23.67 13.95 -2.16
N GLU A 219 23.65 13.52 -0.91
CA GLU A 219 24.46 12.39 -0.44
C GLU A 219 24.00 11.08 -1.08
N ALA A 220 22.67 10.83 -1.08
CA ALA A 220 22.09 9.64 -1.71
C ALA A 220 22.34 9.60 -3.23
N LYS A 221 22.44 10.77 -3.89
CA LYS A 221 22.85 10.83 -5.30
C LYS A 221 24.30 10.43 -5.50
N LYS A 222 25.22 10.80 -4.61
CA LYS A 222 26.62 10.36 -4.67
C LYS A 222 26.74 8.85 -4.48
N LEU A 223 25.86 8.25 -3.70
CA LEU A 223 25.78 6.78 -3.51
C LEU A 223 25.08 6.04 -4.66
N GLY A 224 24.59 6.76 -5.69
CA GLY A 224 23.89 6.16 -6.81
C GLY A 224 22.46 5.70 -6.52
N ILE A 225 21.89 6.10 -5.37
CA ILE A 225 20.52 5.78 -4.96
C ILE A 225 19.52 6.75 -5.60
N VAL A 226 19.86 8.04 -5.68
CA VAL A 226 19.07 9.08 -6.34
C VAL A 226 19.65 9.37 -7.73
N ASP A 227 18.79 9.42 -8.74
CA ASP A 227 19.21 9.77 -10.11
C ASP A 227 19.09 11.28 -10.36
N LYS A 228 17.97 11.91 -9.92
CA LYS A 228 17.69 13.32 -10.16
C LYS A 228 17.17 14.03 -8.91
N ILE A 229 17.67 15.24 -8.67
CA ILE A 229 17.27 16.09 -7.53
C ILE A 229 16.50 17.28 -8.09
N GLN A 230 15.19 17.21 -8.04
CA GLN A 230 14.27 18.29 -8.46
C GLN A 230 12.86 18.00 -7.98
N VAL A 231 12.01 19.02 -7.95
CA VAL A 231 10.55 18.81 -7.84
C VAL A 231 10.08 18.11 -9.11
N PHE A 232 9.30 17.06 -8.94
CA PHE A 232 8.76 16.28 -10.05
C PHE A 232 7.33 16.74 -10.37
N THR A 233 7.05 16.94 -11.64
CA THR A 233 5.69 17.16 -12.15
C THR A 233 5.32 16.03 -13.09
N LEU A 234 4.10 15.53 -12.97
CA LEU A 234 3.55 14.57 -13.94
C LEU A 234 3.55 15.21 -15.33
N PRO A 235 3.83 14.43 -16.38
CA PRO A 235 3.87 14.91 -17.76
C PRO A 235 2.51 15.34 -18.30
#